data_83df76657c4215e337b6fd458ec952c0
#
_entry.id   83df76657c4215e337b6fd458ec952c0
#
_cell.length_a   1.000
_cell.length_b   1.000
_cell.length_c   1.000
_cell.angle_alpha   90.00
_cell.angle_beta   90.00
_cell.angle_gamma   90.00
#
_symmetry.space_group_name_H-M   'P 1'
#
loop_
_entity.id
_entity.type
_entity.pdbx_description
1 polymer ?
#
loop_
_entity_poly.entity_id
_entity_poly.type
_entity_poly.pdbx_seq_one_letter_code
_entity_poly.pdbx_strand_id
1 'polypeptide(L)'
;MRHIRIISPSSAIDAQWINRAKVRLEQWGFDVSVGEHAYGNIGRFSATDEERIIDLNNAFADPMVDIILCSRGGYGLQRIIDKIVLPQRPKSQWPLVVGFSDITALHSLLSLNGIPSLHANMCKDLSLLPDDDITLIAEKEFLMSADCPTPLSFTSHLLPLSYHPAPHNARTPYTIHHMSHFPLNRNGEVLGKLIGGNLSVLYGLQGTPFSLNKIIEQCSEPPILFIEDISENHYHIDRMLHNLRLSGIFDKIRIPFSSMYITD
;
A
#
# COMPACT_ATOMS: atom_id res chain seq x y z
N MET A 1 20.73 -11.58 8.11
CA MET A 1 20.35 -10.68 6.98
C MET A 1 18.87 -10.91 6.77
N ARG A 2 18.03 -9.86 6.70
CA ARG A 2 16.59 -10.02 6.47
C ARG A 2 16.34 -10.38 5.01
N HIS A 3 15.37 -11.27 4.79
CA HIS A 3 15.04 -11.77 3.46
C HIS A 3 13.77 -11.10 2.93
N ILE A 4 13.88 -10.49 1.75
CA ILE A 4 12.78 -9.93 0.99
C ILE A 4 12.42 -10.88 -0.15
N ARG A 5 11.13 -11.24 -0.24
CA ARG A 5 10.60 -11.91 -1.44
C ARG A 5 9.76 -10.95 -2.25
N ILE A 6 10.18 -10.69 -3.49
CA ILE A 6 9.42 -9.89 -4.45
C ILE A 6 8.39 -10.79 -5.12
N ILE A 7 7.13 -10.38 -5.13
CA ILE A 7 6.03 -11.08 -5.82
C ILE A 7 5.21 -10.10 -6.66
N SER A 8 4.51 -10.61 -7.65
CA SER A 8 3.63 -9.82 -8.54
C SER A 8 2.17 -10.28 -8.42
N PRO A 9 1.45 -9.91 -7.35
CA PRO A 9 0.11 -10.48 -7.09
C PRO A 9 -1.00 -9.81 -7.93
N SER A 10 -0.69 -8.77 -8.67
CA SER A 10 -1.63 -7.92 -9.41
C SER A 10 -1.29 -7.86 -10.91
N SER A 11 -1.08 -6.66 -11.44
CA SER A 11 -0.76 -6.47 -12.86
C SER A 11 0.68 -6.86 -13.19
N ALA A 12 0.90 -7.18 -14.46
CA ALA A 12 2.23 -7.41 -15.02
C ALA A 12 3.12 -6.15 -14.90
N ILE A 13 4.40 -6.36 -14.73
CA ILE A 13 5.42 -5.32 -14.60
C ILE A 13 6.59 -5.65 -15.53
N ASP A 14 7.30 -4.64 -16.01
CA ASP A 14 8.53 -4.86 -16.76
C ASP A 14 9.60 -5.51 -15.85
N ALA A 15 10.16 -6.62 -16.33
CA ALA A 15 11.18 -7.38 -15.60
C ALA A 15 12.39 -6.53 -15.19
N GLN A 16 12.73 -5.51 -15.96
CA GLN A 16 13.84 -4.60 -15.63
C GLN A 16 13.61 -3.85 -14.32
N TRP A 17 12.37 -3.51 -13.98
CA TRP A 17 12.06 -2.81 -12.73
C TRP A 17 12.19 -3.73 -11.51
N ILE A 18 11.79 -5.01 -11.65
CA ILE A 18 12.04 -6.01 -10.61
C ILE A 18 13.55 -6.17 -10.40
N ASN A 19 14.32 -6.33 -11.49
CA ASN A 19 15.75 -6.54 -11.41
C ASN A 19 16.49 -5.34 -10.79
N ARG A 20 16.12 -4.11 -11.18
CA ARG A 20 16.72 -2.89 -10.60
C ARG A 20 16.37 -2.71 -9.13
N ALA A 21 15.11 -2.96 -8.77
CA ALA A 21 14.67 -2.93 -7.37
C ALA A 21 15.43 -3.97 -6.54
N LYS A 22 15.58 -5.20 -7.06
CA LYS A 22 16.37 -6.27 -6.41
C LYS A 22 17.80 -5.80 -6.14
N VAL A 23 18.48 -5.26 -7.14
CA VAL A 23 19.88 -4.75 -6.98
C VAL A 23 19.94 -3.66 -5.91
N ARG A 24 19.01 -2.71 -5.90
CA ARG A 24 18.94 -1.65 -4.87
C ARG A 24 18.73 -2.22 -3.47
N LEU A 25 17.82 -3.16 -3.31
CA LEU A 25 17.56 -3.79 -2.02
C LEU A 25 18.77 -4.60 -1.52
N GLU A 26 19.46 -5.30 -2.42
CA GLU A 26 20.73 -5.99 -2.10
C GLU A 26 21.82 -5.00 -1.66
N GLN A 27 21.91 -3.84 -2.32
CA GLN A 27 22.80 -2.74 -1.89
C GLN A 27 22.42 -2.16 -0.52
N TRP A 28 21.16 -2.22 -0.13
CA TRP A 28 20.71 -1.87 1.22
C TRP A 28 21.03 -2.95 2.25
N GLY A 29 21.52 -4.12 1.84
CA GLY A 29 21.93 -5.21 2.73
C GLY A 29 20.86 -6.26 2.99
N PHE A 30 19.85 -6.37 2.14
CA PHE A 30 18.87 -7.45 2.20
C PHE A 30 19.30 -8.65 1.36
N ASP A 31 18.86 -9.86 1.75
CA ASP A 31 18.79 -11.01 0.87
C ASP A 31 17.50 -10.94 0.06
N VAL A 32 17.56 -11.10 -1.27
CA VAL A 32 16.40 -10.86 -2.13
C VAL A 32 16.13 -12.00 -3.08
N SER A 33 14.98 -12.62 -2.95
CA SER A 33 14.43 -13.59 -3.90
C SER A 33 13.23 -13.04 -4.66
N VAL A 34 12.87 -13.67 -5.76
CA VAL A 34 11.73 -13.31 -6.61
C VAL A 34 10.82 -14.53 -6.74
N GLY A 35 9.51 -14.32 -6.66
CA GLY A 35 8.51 -15.35 -6.86
C GLY A 35 8.60 -15.98 -8.25
N GLU A 36 8.22 -17.23 -8.36
CA GLU A 36 8.36 -18.01 -9.58
C GLU A 36 7.62 -17.39 -10.78
N HIS A 37 6.44 -16.82 -10.51
CA HIS A 37 5.57 -16.25 -11.55
C HIS A 37 5.63 -14.70 -11.60
N ALA A 38 6.55 -14.08 -10.85
CA ALA A 38 6.58 -12.62 -10.72
C ALA A 38 6.99 -11.88 -12.00
N TYR A 39 7.71 -12.53 -12.90
CA TYR A 39 8.16 -11.98 -14.18
C TYR A 39 7.17 -12.20 -15.34
N GLY A 40 6.08 -12.88 -15.08
CA GLY A 40 5.14 -13.24 -16.13
C GLY A 40 4.33 -12.05 -16.66
N ASN A 41 3.66 -12.28 -17.79
CA ASN A 41 2.75 -11.31 -18.42
C ASN A 41 1.67 -12.06 -19.18
N ILE A 42 0.48 -12.14 -18.59
CA ILE A 42 -0.70 -12.77 -19.19
C ILE A 42 -1.79 -11.70 -19.32
N GLY A 43 -1.81 -11.03 -20.46
CA GLY A 43 -2.72 -9.92 -20.70
C GLY A 43 -2.45 -8.74 -19.75
N ARG A 44 -3.34 -8.49 -18.79
CA ARG A 44 -3.15 -7.43 -17.79
C ARG A 44 -2.34 -7.89 -16.58
N PHE A 45 -2.34 -9.19 -16.29
CA PHE A 45 -1.82 -9.77 -15.05
C PHE A 45 -0.38 -10.27 -15.20
N SER A 46 0.32 -10.38 -14.10
CA SER A 46 1.63 -11.04 -14.08
C SER A 46 1.55 -12.52 -14.45
N ALA A 47 0.50 -13.20 -13.99
CA ALA A 47 0.29 -14.62 -14.16
C ALA A 47 -1.20 -14.97 -14.08
N THR A 48 -1.58 -16.22 -14.19
CA THR A 48 -2.94 -16.70 -13.89
C THR A 48 -3.32 -16.43 -12.44
N ASP A 49 -4.61 -16.47 -12.14
CA ASP A 49 -5.09 -16.29 -10.75
C ASP A 49 -4.44 -17.34 -9.83
N GLU A 50 -4.36 -18.60 -10.28
CA GLU A 50 -3.78 -19.72 -9.54
C GLU A 50 -2.28 -19.53 -9.26
N GLU A 51 -1.50 -19.11 -10.24
CA GLU A 51 -0.06 -18.87 -10.11
C GLU A 51 0.22 -17.71 -9.14
N ARG A 52 -0.57 -16.64 -9.21
CA ARG A 52 -0.45 -15.50 -8.27
C ARG A 52 -0.79 -15.89 -6.84
N ILE A 53 -1.79 -16.75 -6.65
CA ILE A 53 -2.15 -17.35 -5.36
C ILE A 53 -0.98 -18.21 -4.83
N ILE A 54 -0.39 -19.04 -5.68
CA ILE A 54 0.75 -19.90 -5.31
C ILE A 54 1.92 -19.05 -4.84
N ASP A 55 2.32 -18.00 -5.57
CA ASP A 55 3.43 -17.12 -5.18
C ASP A 55 3.16 -16.45 -3.83
N LEU A 56 1.95 -15.91 -3.61
CA LEU A 56 1.56 -15.30 -2.36
C LEU A 56 1.57 -16.29 -1.19
N ASN A 57 0.92 -17.44 -1.38
CA ASN A 57 0.81 -18.45 -0.32
C ASN A 57 2.19 -19.04 0.03
N ASN A 58 3.07 -19.26 -0.96
CA ASN A 58 4.43 -19.71 -0.75
C ASN A 58 5.26 -18.64 0.02
N ALA A 59 5.10 -17.37 -0.32
CA ALA A 59 5.78 -16.29 0.39
C ALA A 59 5.32 -16.19 1.85
N PHE A 60 4.02 -16.37 2.11
CA PHE A 60 3.49 -16.39 3.47
C PHE A 60 3.90 -17.66 4.25
N ALA A 61 3.98 -18.81 3.60
CA ALA A 61 4.30 -20.08 4.24
C ALA A 61 5.79 -20.19 4.62
N ASP A 62 6.68 -19.56 3.87
CA ASP A 62 8.11 -19.65 4.06
C ASP A 62 8.56 -18.88 5.31
N PRO A 63 9.09 -19.57 6.36
CA PRO A 63 9.52 -18.90 7.58
C PRO A 63 10.80 -18.07 7.43
N MET A 64 11.50 -18.23 6.32
CA MET A 64 12.72 -17.45 6.01
C MET A 64 12.41 -16.09 5.38
N VAL A 65 11.17 -15.86 4.95
CA VAL A 65 10.74 -14.58 4.37
C VAL A 65 10.35 -13.61 5.48
N ASP A 66 11.09 -12.54 5.63
CA ASP A 66 10.80 -11.46 6.58
C ASP A 66 9.91 -10.37 5.99
N ILE A 67 10.02 -10.16 4.67
CA ILE A 67 9.31 -9.10 3.96
C ILE A 67 8.78 -9.65 2.63
N ILE A 68 7.52 -9.40 2.35
CA ILE A 68 6.91 -9.60 1.04
C ILE A 68 6.76 -8.23 0.37
N LEU A 69 7.57 -7.98 -0.65
CA LEU A 69 7.48 -6.77 -1.45
C LEU A 69 6.64 -7.05 -2.70
N CYS A 70 5.52 -6.36 -2.84
CA CYS A 70 4.72 -6.43 -4.07
C CYS A 70 5.41 -5.63 -5.18
N SER A 71 5.58 -6.23 -6.35
CA SER A 71 6.31 -5.60 -7.46
C SER A 71 5.56 -4.39 -8.03
N ARG A 72 4.23 -4.48 -8.06
CA ARG A 72 3.32 -3.49 -8.63
C ARG A 72 1.90 -3.70 -8.14
N GLY A 73 1.12 -2.63 -8.10
CA GLY A 73 -0.34 -2.65 -8.02
C GLY A 73 -1.01 -2.81 -9.40
N GLY A 74 -2.02 -2.01 -9.67
CA GLY A 74 -2.81 -2.05 -10.88
C GLY A 74 -4.16 -2.71 -10.66
N TYR A 75 -4.32 -3.99 -10.96
CA TYR A 75 -5.56 -4.73 -10.72
C TYR A 75 -5.30 -6.24 -10.63
N GLY A 76 -6.07 -6.91 -9.79
CA GLY A 76 -6.08 -8.37 -9.77
C GLY A 76 -6.17 -9.02 -8.39
N LEU A 77 -5.77 -8.32 -7.30
CA LEU A 77 -5.79 -8.88 -5.96
C LEU A 77 -7.22 -9.19 -5.48
N GLN A 78 -8.18 -8.34 -5.79
CA GLN A 78 -9.58 -8.57 -5.42
C GLN A 78 -10.14 -9.88 -5.98
N ARG A 79 -9.59 -10.41 -7.08
CA ARG A 79 -9.99 -11.68 -7.69
C ARG A 79 -9.56 -12.92 -6.91
N ILE A 80 -8.51 -12.77 -6.10
CA ILE A 80 -7.82 -13.89 -5.45
C ILE A 80 -7.77 -13.78 -3.92
N ILE A 81 -8.21 -12.66 -3.37
CA ILE A 81 -8.04 -12.36 -1.93
C ILE A 81 -8.70 -13.38 -1.01
N ASP A 82 -9.82 -13.95 -1.42
CA ASP A 82 -10.56 -14.99 -0.68
C ASP A 82 -9.86 -16.35 -0.66
N LYS A 83 -8.84 -16.54 -1.49
CA LYS A 83 -8.04 -17.77 -1.62
C LYS A 83 -6.65 -17.67 -1.01
N ILE A 84 -6.32 -16.53 -0.41
CA ILE A 84 -5.03 -16.35 0.26
C ILE A 84 -5.03 -17.11 1.58
N VAL A 85 -4.03 -17.96 1.75
CA VAL A 85 -3.84 -18.76 2.97
C VAL A 85 -2.84 -18.05 3.87
N LEU A 86 -3.33 -17.54 5.00
CA LEU A 86 -2.49 -16.90 5.98
C LEU A 86 -1.68 -17.91 6.80
N PRO A 87 -0.45 -17.56 7.27
CA PRO A 87 0.41 -18.48 7.99
C PRO A 87 -0.24 -19.06 9.27
N GLN A 88 0.05 -20.34 9.55
CA GLN A 88 -0.40 -21.02 10.77
C GLN A 88 0.65 -20.94 11.90
N ARG A 89 1.49 -19.90 11.92
CA ARG A 89 2.52 -19.63 12.92
C ARG A 89 2.18 -18.35 13.70
N PRO A 90 2.84 -18.09 14.85
CA PRO A 90 2.61 -16.86 15.62
C PRO A 90 2.71 -15.60 14.75
N LYS A 91 1.80 -14.67 14.95
CA LYS A 91 1.71 -13.44 14.13
C LYS A 91 2.98 -12.59 14.15
N SER A 92 3.76 -12.64 15.22
CA SER A 92 5.08 -11.99 15.33
C SER A 92 6.13 -12.55 14.36
N GLN A 93 5.86 -13.70 13.74
CA GLN A 93 6.74 -14.33 12.75
C GLN A 93 6.20 -14.20 11.31
N TRP A 94 5.14 -13.43 11.12
CA TRP A 94 4.61 -13.21 9.78
C TRP A 94 5.45 -12.19 9.04
N PRO A 95 5.62 -12.35 7.73
CA PRO A 95 6.34 -11.35 6.93
C PRO A 95 5.59 -10.03 6.89
N LEU A 96 6.34 -8.93 6.87
CA LEU A 96 5.80 -7.61 6.59
C LEU A 96 5.44 -7.51 5.10
N VAL A 97 4.19 -7.21 4.79
CA VAL A 97 3.77 -6.96 3.41
C VAL A 97 3.93 -5.48 3.07
N VAL A 98 4.57 -5.20 1.93
CA VAL A 98 4.87 -3.85 1.45
C VAL A 98 4.28 -3.65 0.05
N GLY A 99 3.62 -2.52 -0.14
CA GLY A 99 3.07 -2.08 -1.43
C GLY A 99 1.92 -1.11 -1.26
N PHE A 100 1.37 -0.60 -2.37
CA PHE A 100 0.25 0.35 -2.38
C PHE A 100 -0.70 0.10 -3.57
N SER A 101 -1.68 0.98 -3.80
CA SER A 101 -2.64 0.84 -4.89
C SER A 101 -3.50 -0.42 -4.74
N ASP A 102 -3.54 -1.34 -5.72
CA ASP A 102 -4.29 -2.61 -5.67
C ASP A 102 -3.93 -3.49 -4.45
N ILE A 103 -2.72 -3.29 -3.88
CA ILE A 103 -2.27 -4.00 -2.67
C ILE A 103 -3.13 -3.64 -1.45
N THR A 104 -3.89 -2.56 -1.51
CA THR A 104 -4.91 -2.21 -0.50
C THR A 104 -5.84 -3.38 -0.18
N ALA A 105 -6.17 -4.23 -1.15
CA ALA A 105 -6.98 -5.42 -0.89
C ALA A 105 -6.27 -6.38 0.09
N LEU A 106 -4.96 -6.60 -0.10
CA LEU A 106 -4.17 -7.43 0.80
C LEU A 106 -3.97 -6.76 2.17
N HIS A 107 -3.78 -5.44 2.21
CA HIS A 107 -3.74 -4.68 3.47
C HIS A 107 -5.06 -4.82 4.24
N SER A 108 -6.21 -4.83 3.56
CA SER A 108 -7.51 -5.05 4.18
C SER A 108 -7.61 -6.44 4.82
N LEU A 109 -7.19 -7.49 4.12
CA LEU A 109 -7.14 -8.85 4.67
C LEU A 109 -6.24 -8.94 5.90
N LEU A 110 -5.04 -8.34 5.86
CA LEU A 110 -4.10 -8.34 6.97
C LEU A 110 -4.63 -7.55 8.17
N SER A 111 -5.23 -6.37 7.92
CA SER A 111 -5.82 -5.53 8.96
C SER A 111 -6.96 -6.24 9.69
N LEU A 112 -7.79 -7.02 8.99
CA LEU A 112 -8.83 -7.89 9.58
C LEU A 112 -8.25 -8.94 10.51
N ASN A 113 -7.03 -9.38 10.27
CA ASN A 113 -6.34 -10.34 11.10
C ASN A 113 -5.45 -9.70 12.17
N GLY A 114 -5.48 -8.37 12.30
CA GLY A 114 -4.67 -7.61 13.26
C GLY A 114 -3.18 -7.64 12.94
N ILE A 115 -2.82 -7.79 11.65
CA ILE A 115 -1.44 -7.82 11.16
C ILE A 115 -1.10 -6.47 10.55
N PRO A 116 0.00 -5.83 10.99
CA PRO A 116 0.49 -4.62 10.35
C PRO A 116 1.04 -4.90 8.95
N SER A 117 0.92 -3.91 8.07
CA SER A 117 1.48 -3.93 6.73
C SER A 117 1.89 -2.51 6.34
N LEU A 118 2.73 -2.36 5.34
CA LEU A 118 3.34 -1.10 4.97
C LEU A 118 2.82 -0.63 3.61
N HIS A 119 2.12 0.50 3.60
CA HIS A 119 1.71 1.19 2.38
C HIS A 119 2.87 2.08 1.90
N ALA A 120 3.71 1.55 1.00
CA ALA A 120 4.97 2.18 0.58
C ALA A 120 5.35 1.79 -0.85
N ASN A 121 6.49 2.32 -1.32
CA ASN A 121 6.98 2.16 -2.68
C ASN A 121 7.11 0.69 -3.09
N MET A 122 6.97 0.45 -4.39
CA MET A 122 7.09 -0.86 -5.03
C MET A 122 8.25 -0.88 -6.03
N CYS A 123 8.47 -1.99 -6.72
CA CYS A 123 9.64 -2.17 -7.59
C CYS A 123 9.82 -1.07 -8.64
N LYS A 124 8.74 -0.53 -9.20
CA LYS A 124 8.84 0.58 -10.15
C LYS A 124 9.47 1.80 -9.50
N ASP A 125 8.99 2.19 -8.32
CA ASP A 125 9.46 3.36 -7.59
C ASP A 125 10.89 3.15 -7.12
N LEU A 126 11.17 1.99 -6.52
CA LEU A 126 12.51 1.56 -6.13
C LEU A 126 13.51 1.57 -7.30
N SER A 127 13.07 1.39 -8.54
CA SER A 127 13.96 1.38 -9.71
C SER A 127 14.13 2.74 -10.37
N LEU A 128 13.21 3.68 -10.16
CA LEU A 128 13.18 4.96 -10.90
C LEU A 128 13.51 6.18 -10.04
N LEU A 129 13.16 6.15 -8.75
CA LEU A 129 13.40 7.27 -7.85
C LEU A 129 14.90 7.41 -7.54
N PRO A 130 15.41 8.64 -7.42
CA PRO A 130 16.80 8.88 -7.05
C PRO A 130 17.07 8.49 -5.59
N ASP A 131 18.34 8.23 -5.23
CA ASP A 131 18.72 7.76 -3.89
C ASP A 131 18.45 8.77 -2.77
N ASP A 132 18.32 10.05 -3.10
CA ASP A 132 18.00 11.15 -2.21
C ASP A 132 16.47 11.43 -2.11
N ASP A 133 15.64 10.61 -2.74
CA ASP A 133 14.19 10.72 -2.59
C ASP A 133 13.76 10.43 -1.15
N ILE A 134 13.01 11.36 -0.57
CA ILE A 134 12.61 11.31 0.84
C ILE A 134 11.78 10.07 1.17
N THR A 135 10.97 9.59 0.23
CA THR A 135 10.13 8.41 0.45
C THR A 135 10.96 7.13 0.46
N LEU A 136 11.98 7.05 -0.41
CA LEU A 136 12.93 5.93 -0.42
C LEU A 136 13.81 5.90 0.82
N ILE A 137 14.27 7.07 1.28
CA ILE A 137 15.07 7.16 2.51
C ILE A 137 14.25 6.65 3.69
N ALA A 138 13.02 7.15 3.85
CA ALA A 138 12.14 6.74 4.93
C ALA A 138 11.81 5.23 4.87
N GLU A 139 11.54 4.71 3.69
CA GLU A 139 11.27 3.29 3.49
C GLU A 139 12.48 2.42 3.83
N LYS A 140 13.68 2.81 3.37
CA LYS A 140 14.93 2.13 3.69
C LYS A 140 15.16 2.07 5.20
N GLU A 141 15.05 3.22 5.88
CA GLU A 141 15.22 3.30 7.34
C GLU A 141 14.21 2.40 8.06
N PHE A 142 12.94 2.42 7.62
CA PHE A 142 11.90 1.57 8.19
C PHE A 142 12.21 0.08 7.97
N LEU A 143 12.54 -0.33 6.75
CA LEU A 143 12.81 -1.72 6.43
C LEU A 143 14.10 -2.23 7.11
N MET A 144 15.08 -1.37 7.39
CA MET A 144 16.31 -1.74 8.09
C MET A 144 16.15 -1.76 9.61
N SER A 145 15.12 -1.13 10.16
CA SER A 145 14.87 -1.15 11.61
C SER A 145 14.56 -2.58 12.07
N ALA A 146 15.16 -3.02 13.17
CA ALA A 146 14.96 -4.36 13.73
C ALA A 146 13.55 -4.55 14.28
N ASP A 147 12.97 -3.46 14.80
CA ASP A 147 11.63 -3.41 15.32
C ASP A 147 10.76 -2.59 14.36
N CYS A 148 9.62 -3.15 13.95
CA CYS A 148 8.59 -2.36 13.32
C CYS A 148 8.19 -1.27 14.33
N PRO A 149 8.53 0.02 14.06
CA PRO A 149 8.26 1.06 15.05
C PRO A 149 6.76 1.15 15.28
N THR A 150 6.31 0.76 16.44
CA THR A 150 4.96 0.98 16.93
C THR A 150 5.05 1.86 18.19
N PRO A 151 4.44 3.05 18.20
CA PRO A 151 3.64 3.66 17.13
C PRO A 151 4.50 4.41 16.11
N LEU A 152 4.10 4.37 14.85
CA LEU A 152 4.59 5.34 13.86
C LEU A 152 4.06 6.71 14.29
N SER A 153 4.91 7.55 14.84
CA SER A 153 4.58 8.96 14.99
C SER A 153 4.76 9.61 13.62
N PHE A 154 3.70 9.69 12.86
CA PHE A 154 3.65 10.66 11.79
C PHE A 154 3.50 12.04 12.44
N THR A 155 4.57 12.77 12.59
CA THR A 155 4.46 14.21 12.59
C THR A 155 4.06 14.55 11.17
N SER A 156 2.76 14.47 10.87
CA SER A 156 2.24 15.11 9.70
C SER A 156 2.38 16.61 9.97
N HIS A 157 3.55 17.15 9.66
CA HIS A 157 3.51 18.42 9.00
C HIS A 157 2.65 18.12 7.79
N LEU A 158 1.37 18.45 7.85
CA LEU A 158 0.48 18.46 6.71
C LEU A 158 1.16 19.36 5.70
N LEU A 159 2.03 18.76 4.91
CA LEU A 159 2.61 19.39 3.75
C LEU A 159 1.49 19.34 2.72
N PRO A 160 0.87 20.47 2.42
CA PRO A 160 -0.12 20.54 1.39
C PRO A 160 0.56 20.22 0.07
N LEU A 161 0.25 19.08 -0.47
CA LEU A 161 0.66 18.68 -1.80
C LEU A 161 -0.26 19.38 -2.80
N SER A 162 0.20 20.46 -3.42
CA SER A 162 -0.29 20.83 -4.72
C SER A 162 0.63 20.17 -5.74
N TYR A 163 0.16 19.13 -6.36
CA TYR A 163 0.81 18.54 -7.52
C TYR A 163 0.40 19.36 -8.76
N HIS A 164 1.37 20.03 -9.38
CA HIS A 164 1.25 20.42 -10.78
C HIS A 164 1.93 19.31 -11.59
N PRO A 165 1.21 18.62 -12.48
CA PRO A 165 1.87 17.69 -13.37
C PRO A 165 2.89 18.46 -14.19
N ALA A 166 4.17 18.21 -13.94
CA ALA A 166 5.20 18.65 -14.85
C ALA A 166 4.97 17.91 -16.17
N PRO A 167 5.15 18.57 -17.31
CA PRO A 167 5.10 17.90 -18.60
C PRO A 167 6.07 16.71 -18.55
N HIS A 168 5.70 15.61 -19.17
CA HIS A 168 6.34 14.27 -19.07
C HIS A 168 7.87 14.20 -19.20
N ASN A 169 8.55 15.30 -19.46
CA ASN A 169 9.99 15.41 -19.70
C ASN A 169 10.74 16.33 -18.72
N ALA A 170 10.08 16.91 -17.72
CA ALA A 170 10.74 17.76 -16.74
C ALA A 170 10.75 17.10 -15.36
N ARG A 171 11.92 16.65 -14.93
CA ARG A 171 12.19 16.30 -13.53
C ARG A 171 12.29 17.59 -12.72
N THR A 172 11.15 18.16 -12.37
CA THR A 172 11.12 19.24 -11.38
C THR A 172 10.91 18.64 -10.01
N PRO A 173 11.65 19.07 -8.98
CA PRO A 173 11.37 18.67 -7.62
C PRO A 173 9.93 19.04 -7.28
N TYR A 174 9.22 18.12 -6.60
CA TYR A 174 7.86 18.35 -6.16
C TYR A 174 7.78 19.62 -5.34
N THR A 175 7.02 20.60 -5.81
CA THR A 175 6.77 21.81 -5.04
C THR A 175 5.56 21.53 -4.15
N ILE A 176 5.81 21.41 -2.85
CA ILE A 176 4.77 21.27 -1.86
C ILE A 176 4.18 22.65 -1.61
N HIS A 177 2.94 22.88 -2.00
CA HIS A 177 2.22 24.11 -1.71
C HIS A 177 1.40 23.94 -0.42
N HIS A 178 1.53 24.87 0.49
CA HIS A 178 0.72 24.93 1.71
C HIS A 178 -0.77 25.16 1.36
N MET A 179 -1.62 24.14 1.53
CA MET A 179 -3.07 24.32 1.47
C MET A 179 -3.60 24.94 2.77
N SER A 180 -3.01 26.08 3.15
CA SER A 180 -3.37 26.82 4.37
C SER A 180 -4.82 27.34 4.38
N HIS A 181 -5.56 27.15 3.30
CA HIS A 181 -6.86 27.78 3.09
C HIS A 181 -8.02 26.79 2.96
N PHE A 182 -7.82 25.49 3.23
CA PHE A 182 -8.96 24.59 3.35
C PHE A 182 -9.60 24.76 4.74
N PRO A 183 -10.84 25.27 4.81
CA PRO A 183 -11.50 25.54 6.09
C PRO A 183 -11.81 24.30 6.93
N LEU A 184 -11.48 23.11 6.41
CA LEU A 184 -11.67 21.81 7.06
C LEU A 184 -10.41 21.26 7.72
N ASN A 185 -9.25 21.88 7.54
CA ASN A 185 -8.05 21.47 8.26
C ASN A 185 -8.17 21.81 9.73
N ARG A 186 -8.28 20.78 10.58
CA ARG A 186 -8.22 20.93 12.03
C ARG A 186 -6.79 20.66 12.50
N ASN A 187 -6.21 21.65 13.16
CA ASN A 187 -4.94 21.44 13.86
C ASN A 187 -5.16 20.56 15.10
N GLY A 188 -4.30 19.60 15.33
CA GLY A 188 -4.36 18.73 16.50
C GLY A 188 -3.58 17.43 16.30
N GLU A 189 -3.33 16.74 17.40
CA GLU A 189 -2.77 15.38 17.40
C GLU A 189 -3.89 14.37 17.60
N VAL A 190 -3.84 13.29 16.84
CA VAL A 190 -4.78 12.19 16.96
C VAL A 190 -4.01 10.88 17.01
N LEU A 191 -4.30 10.08 18.02
CA LEU A 191 -3.78 8.72 18.15
C LEU A 191 -4.88 7.74 17.74
N GLY A 192 -4.52 6.73 16.95
CA GLY A 192 -5.43 5.68 16.54
C GLY A 192 -4.77 4.68 15.58
N LYS A 193 -5.40 3.54 15.41
CA LYS A 193 -4.99 2.58 14.39
C LYS A 193 -5.21 3.21 13.01
N LEU A 194 -4.17 3.20 12.17
CA LEU A 194 -4.28 3.65 10.78
C LEU A 194 -4.85 2.52 9.93
N ILE A 195 -5.93 2.81 9.18
CA ILE A 195 -6.55 1.91 8.20
C ILE A 195 -6.80 2.68 6.91
N GLY A 196 -6.85 1.99 5.79
CA GLY A 196 -7.17 2.64 4.51
C GLY A 196 -6.33 2.16 3.35
N GLY A 197 -6.12 3.06 2.38
CA GLY A 197 -5.37 2.83 1.14
C GLY A 197 -6.05 3.45 -0.06
N ASN A 198 -5.95 2.79 -1.22
CA ASN A 198 -6.51 3.26 -2.47
C ASN A 198 -8.05 3.28 -2.44
N LEU A 199 -8.65 4.44 -2.74
CA LEU A 199 -10.10 4.69 -2.64
C LEU A 199 -10.90 3.76 -3.55
N SER A 200 -10.47 3.58 -4.79
CA SER A 200 -11.14 2.73 -5.77
C SER A 200 -11.18 1.27 -5.32
N VAL A 201 -10.08 0.78 -4.74
CA VAL A 201 -10.00 -0.59 -4.18
C VAL A 201 -10.89 -0.70 -2.93
N LEU A 202 -10.82 0.25 -2.01
CA LEU A 202 -11.68 0.28 -0.82
C LEU A 202 -13.16 0.30 -1.18
N TYR A 203 -13.53 1.09 -2.20
CA TYR A 203 -14.88 1.10 -2.75
C TYR A 203 -15.26 -0.27 -3.34
N GLY A 204 -14.39 -0.88 -4.12
CA GLY A 204 -14.61 -2.21 -4.71
C GLY A 204 -14.76 -3.33 -3.68
N LEU A 205 -14.25 -3.15 -2.47
CA LEU A 205 -14.39 -4.12 -1.38
C LEU A 205 -15.66 -3.92 -0.53
N GLN A 206 -16.45 -2.84 -0.76
CA GLN A 206 -17.67 -2.62 0.01
C GLN A 206 -18.66 -3.77 -0.17
N GLY A 207 -19.32 -4.15 0.93
CA GLY A 207 -20.25 -5.29 0.95
C GLY A 207 -19.57 -6.67 0.98
N THR A 208 -18.25 -6.74 0.92
CA THR A 208 -17.48 -7.99 1.05
C THR A 208 -16.99 -8.21 2.49
N PRO A 209 -16.53 -9.43 2.85
CA PRO A 209 -15.88 -9.69 4.13
C PRO A 209 -14.62 -8.84 4.38
N PHE A 210 -14.03 -8.24 3.35
CA PHE A 210 -12.80 -7.45 3.39
C PHE A 210 -13.04 -5.94 3.44
N SER A 211 -14.29 -5.51 3.64
CA SER A 211 -14.68 -4.11 3.63
C SER A 211 -14.14 -3.32 4.83
N LEU A 212 -14.04 -2.00 4.68
CA LEU A 212 -13.67 -1.09 5.77
C LEU A 212 -14.60 -1.25 6.99
N ASN A 213 -15.90 -1.45 6.79
CA ASN A 213 -16.83 -1.68 7.89
C ASN A 213 -16.40 -2.87 8.74
N LYS A 214 -15.96 -3.97 8.12
CA LYS A 214 -15.49 -5.16 8.83
C LYS A 214 -14.18 -4.92 9.59
N ILE A 215 -13.29 -4.10 9.05
CA ILE A 215 -12.05 -3.70 9.72
C ILE A 215 -12.37 -2.81 10.93
N ILE A 216 -13.26 -1.84 10.79
CA ILE A 216 -13.67 -0.92 11.86
C ILE A 216 -14.35 -1.67 13.00
N GLU A 217 -15.20 -2.66 12.70
CA GLU A 217 -15.88 -3.51 13.70
C GLU A 217 -14.89 -4.25 14.63
N GLN A 218 -13.63 -4.44 14.21
CA GLN A 218 -12.60 -5.09 15.00
C GLN A 218 -11.70 -4.12 15.78
N CYS A 219 -11.86 -2.82 15.55
CA CYS A 219 -11.11 -1.81 16.27
C CYS A 219 -11.75 -1.55 17.63
N SER A 220 -10.95 -1.58 18.70
CA SER A 220 -11.41 -1.24 20.06
C SER A 220 -11.77 0.22 20.21
N GLU A 221 -11.19 1.09 19.37
CA GLU A 221 -11.46 2.51 19.30
C GLU A 221 -11.57 2.96 17.84
N PRO A 222 -12.23 4.10 17.58
CA PRO A 222 -12.35 4.64 16.23
C PRO A 222 -10.98 4.79 15.56
N PRO A 223 -10.75 4.17 14.41
CA PRO A 223 -9.47 4.25 13.71
C PRO A 223 -9.32 5.57 12.95
N ILE A 224 -8.12 5.84 12.47
CA ILE A 224 -7.81 6.90 11.52
C ILE A 224 -7.89 6.30 10.11
N LEU A 225 -8.73 6.85 9.25
CA LEU A 225 -8.82 6.45 7.84
C LEU A 225 -7.91 7.32 6.99
N PHE A 226 -7.01 6.70 6.22
CA PHE A 226 -6.31 7.37 5.14
C PHE A 226 -6.82 6.88 3.78
N ILE A 227 -6.86 7.78 2.82
CA ILE A 227 -7.34 7.51 1.46
C ILE A 227 -6.36 8.14 0.48
N GLU A 228 -5.96 7.38 -0.53
CA GLU A 228 -5.26 7.90 -1.69
C GLU A 228 -5.93 7.40 -2.97
N ASP A 229 -5.81 8.15 -4.05
CA ASP A 229 -6.15 7.69 -5.39
C ASP A 229 -5.41 8.52 -6.44
N ILE A 230 -5.26 7.95 -7.64
CA ILE A 230 -4.64 8.58 -8.78
C ILE A 230 -5.47 8.31 -10.04
N SER A 231 -5.52 9.31 -10.92
CA SER A 231 -6.11 9.15 -12.27
C SER A 231 -7.61 8.80 -12.29
N GLU A 232 -8.36 9.18 -11.26
CA GLU A 232 -9.80 9.03 -11.21
C GLU A 232 -10.52 10.32 -11.61
N ASN A 233 -11.62 10.21 -12.36
CA ASN A 233 -12.48 11.34 -12.65
C ASN A 233 -13.14 11.89 -11.39
N HIS A 234 -13.35 13.20 -11.29
CA HIS A 234 -13.96 13.86 -10.14
C HIS A 234 -15.28 13.23 -9.70
N TYR A 235 -16.16 12.88 -10.66
CA TYR A 235 -17.45 12.26 -10.34
C TYR A 235 -17.31 10.81 -9.82
N HIS A 236 -16.23 10.10 -10.18
CA HIS A 236 -15.92 8.78 -9.60
C HIS A 236 -15.51 8.94 -8.14
N ILE A 237 -14.61 9.88 -7.85
CA ILE A 237 -14.17 10.19 -6.48
C ILE A 237 -15.39 10.57 -5.62
N ASP A 238 -16.22 11.48 -6.11
CA ASP A 238 -17.44 11.91 -5.40
C ASP A 238 -18.36 10.72 -5.13
N ARG A 239 -18.61 9.86 -6.11
CA ARG A 239 -19.43 8.65 -5.96
C ARG A 239 -18.86 7.69 -4.92
N MET A 240 -17.54 7.44 -4.95
CA MET A 240 -16.88 6.53 -4.00
C MET A 240 -16.94 7.09 -2.58
N LEU A 241 -16.67 8.37 -2.39
CA LEU A 241 -16.77 9.02 -1.08
C LEU A 241 -18.20 9.03 -0.56
N HIS A 242 -19.20 9.30 -1.41
CA HIS A 242 -20.61 9.20 -1.03
C HIS A 242 -21.03 7.77 -0.67
N ASN A 243 -20.49 6.75 -1.33
CA ASN A 243 -20.72 5.37 -0.95
C ASN A 243 -20.17 5.06 0.45
N LEU A 244 -18.92 5.49 0.75
CA LEU A 244 -18.34 5.32 2.09
C LEU A 244 -19.16 6.07 3.14
N ARG A 245 -19.64 7.28 2.84
CA ARG A 245 -20.51 8.05 3.73
C ARG A 245 -21.84 7.34 3.99
N LEU A 246 -22.52 6.88 2.94
CA LEU A 246 -23.80 6.17 3.07
C LEU A 246 -23.66 4.82 3.78
N SER A 247 -22.47 4.21 3.73
CA SER A 247 -22.14 2.99 4.49
C SER A 247 -21.86 3.27 5.97
N GLY A 248 -21.93 4.52 6.43
CA GLY A 248 -21.72 4.94 7.82
C GLY A 248 -20.25 4.84 8.28
N ILE A 249 -19.29 4.80 7.35
CA ILE A 249 -17.86 4.67 7.68
C ILE A 249 -17.39 5.95 8.38
N PHE A 250 -17.74 7.12 7.85
CA PHE A 250 -17.25 8.40 8.39
C PHE A 250 -17.74 8.71 9.80
N ASP A 251 -18.84 8.10 10.24
CA ASP A 251 -19.37 8.24 11.61
C ASP A 251 -18.59 7.37 12.61
N LYS A 252 -17.77 6.44 12.13
CA LYS A 252 -17.07 5.43 12.94
C LYS A 252 -15.55 5.63 13.00
N ILE A 253 -15.03 6.67 12.37
CA ILE A 253 -13.59 7.00 12.32
C ILE A 253 -13.30 8.30 13.05
N ARG A 254 -12.04 8.51 13.45
CA ARG A 254 -11.65 9.74 14.15
C ARG A 254 -11.44 10.90 13.20
N ILE A 255 -10.67 10.69 12.12
CA ILE A 255 -10.35 11.72 11.11
C ILE A 255 -10.11 11.02 9.78
N PRO A 256 -10.71 11.47 8.68
CA PRO A 256 -10.26 11.08 7.36
C PRO A 256 -9.01 11.90 7.00
N PHE A 257 -7.91 11.21 6.72
CA PHE A 257 -6.73 11.78 6.07
C PHE A 257 -6.77 11.40 4.59
N SER A 258 -6.68 12.37 3.70
CA SER A 258 -6.66 12.09 2.25
C SER A 258 -5.44 12.71 1.60
N SER A 259 -4.73 11.92 0.80
CA SER A 259 -3.87 12.41 -0.26
C SER A 259 -4.45 11.91 -1.58
N MET A 260 -4.96 12.81 -2.39
CA MET A 260 -5.49 12.46 -3.72
C MET A 260 -4.68 13.19 -4.78
N TYR A 261 -4.21 12.45 -5.75
CA TYR A 261 -3.63 13.00 -6.96
C TYR A 261 -4.72 13.01 -8.03
N ILE A 262 -5.25 14.20 -8.30
CA ILE A 262 -6.20 14.39 -9.38
C ILE A 262 -5.37 14.80 -10.60
N THR A 263 -5.39 13.96 -11.63
CA THR A 263 -4.88 14.32 -12.95
C THR A 263 -6.06 14.69 -13.81
N ASP A 264 -6.04 15.88 -14.40
CA ASP A 264 -6.99 16.29 -15.44
C ASP A 264 -6.83 15.45 -16.72
#